data_7cadfd76092367bb82f906b6a566e9c3
#
_entry.id   7cadfd76092367bb82f906b6a566e9c3
#
_cell.length_a   1.000
_cell.length_b   1.000
_cell.length_c   1.000
_cell.angle_alpha   90.00
_cell.angle_beta   90.00
_cell.angle_gamma   90.00
#
_symmetry.space_group_name_H-M   'P 1'
#
loop_
_entity.id
_entity.type
_entity.pdbx_description
1 polymer ?
#
loop_
_entity_poly.entity_id
_entity_poly.type
_entity_poly.pdbx_seq_one_letter_code
_entity_poly.pdbx_strand_id
1 'polypeptide(L)'
;TRGWAVAAIAIGGFFVYRAVLDPAVSAIESVDPAATGFLGGLGLPVLLAWPVGGLLAAGVAWVIGKTALGLRSDYLAIATLGIAEIILAVLKNEDWLTRGVKNVIGLPRPVPYEIDLQNDPGFVDTAAGIGLDPTTASTIYVKLGYSVLFAVVLVVLLVLAQLALNSPWGRMMRAVRDNEEAAEAMGKDVTARHLQIFILGSALCGIAGAMMTTLDGQLTPSSYQPLRYTFLIWVMVIVGGSGNTLGAVLGGFLIWFLWVQVEPMGQWLMGAITAGMADGSALKAHLLGSVQHMRLLTMGVILLLVLRFAPRGLLPER
;
A
#
# COMPACT_ATOMS: atom_id res chain seq x y z
N THR A 1 -0.52 35.73 -12.41
CA THR A 1 -2.00 35.82 -12.51
C THR A 1 -2.68 34.46 -12.61
N ARG A 2 -2.22 33.52 -13.45
CA ARG A 2 -2.84 32.17 -13.56
C ARG A 2 -2.76 31.36 -12.28
N GLY A 3 -1.65 31.43 -11.53
CA GLY A 3 -1.48 30.70 -10.26
C GLY A 3 -2.47 31.14 -9.17
N TRP A 4 -2.72 32.43 -9.06
CA TRP A 4 -3.68 32.98 -8.10
C TRP A 4 -5.12 32.59 -8.43
N ALA A 5 -5.48 32.52 -9.73
CA ALA A 5 -6.79 32.05 -10.14
C ALA A 5 -7.02 30.55 -9.78
N VAL A 6 -6.03 29.72 -10.02
CA VAL A 6 -6.09 28.30 -9.63
C VAL A 6 -6.19 28.14 -8.12
N ALA A 7 -5.41 28.89 -7.34
CA ALA A 7 -5.50 28.88 -5.88
C ALA A 7 -6.87 29.33 -5.38
N ALA A 8 -7.42 30.41 -5.96
CA ALA A 8 -8.75 30.91 -5.60
C ALA A 8 -9.87 29.90 -5.92
N ILE A 9 -9.79 29.23 -7.09
CA ILE A 9 -10.75 28.18 -7.47
C ILE A 9 -10.62 26.96 -6.52
N ALA A 10 -9.40 26.54 -6.16
CA ALA A 10 -9.20 25.45 -5.23
C ALA A 10 -9.73 25.76 -3.83
N ILE A 11 -9.43 26.96 -3.31
CA ILE A 11 -9.93 27.43 -2.01
C ILE A 11 -11.44 27.58 -2.03
N GLY A 12 -11.99 28.23 -3.05
CA GLY A 12 -13.45 28.40 -3.20
C GLY A 12 -14.17 27.04 -3.34
N GLY A 13 -13.63 26.13 -4.14
CA GLY A 13 -14.13 24.77 -4.28
C GLY A 13 -14.11 23.98 -2.96
N PHE A 14 -13.07 24.15 -2.16
CA PHE A 14 -12.97 23.58 -0.84
C PHE A 14 -14.08 24.06 0.10
N PHE A 15 -14.34 25.36 0.15
CA PHE A 15 -15.42 25.90 1.00
C PHE A 15 -16.81 25.47 0.52
N VAL A 16 -17.04 25.41 -0.80
CA VAL A 16 -18.31 24.88 -1.35
C VAL A 16 -18.47 23.40 -1.00
N TYR A 17 -17.42 22.61 -1.14
CA TYR A 17 -17.43 21.20 -0.73
C TYR A 17 -17.81 21.05 0.75
N ARG A 18 -17.15 21.78 1.64
CA ARG A 18 -17.46 21.77 3.08
C ARG A 18 -18.90 22.17 3.38
N ALA A 19 -19.39 23.25 2.74
CA ALA A 19 -20.76 23.74 2.95
C ALA A 19 -21.84 22.72 2.57
N VAL A 20 -21.56 21.83 1.62
CA VAL A 20 -22.51 20.78 1.20
C VAL A 20 -22.33 19.52 2.05
N LEU A 21 -21.09 19.14 2.35
CA LEU A 21 -20.78 17.88 3.01
C LEU A 21 -21.03 17.92 4.51
N ASP A 22 -20.63 18.99 5.21
CA ASP A 22 -20.70 19.09 6.66
C ASP A 22 -22.14 18.91 7.21
N PRO A 23 -23.19 19.51 6.63
CA PRO A 23 -24.54 19.27 7.07
C PRO A 23 -25.03 17.84 6.85
N ALA A 24 -24.65 17.21 5.72
CA ALA A 24 -25.01 15.83 5.42
C ALA A 24 -24.34 14.85 6.40
N VAL A 25 -23.07 15.06 6.69
CA VAL A 25 -22.32 14.26 7.68
C VAL A 25 -22.95 14.40 9.07
N SER A 26 -23.22 15.63 9.52
CA SER A 26 -23.84 15.88 10.82
C SER A 26 -25.24 15.25 10.95
N ALA A 27 -26.05 15.29 9.87
CA ALA A 27 -27.38 14.71 9.85
C ALA A 27 -27.34 13.18 10.02
N ILE A 28 -26.40 12.50 9.39
CA ILE A 28 -26.27 11.04 9.47
C ILE A 28 -25.60 10.63 10.79
N GLU A 29 -24.56 11.36 11.24
CA GLU A 29 -23.92 11.10 12.52
C GLU A 29 -24.87 11.23 13.70
N SER A 30 -25.93 12.05 13.58
CA SER A 30 -26.96 12.15 14.61
C SER A 30 -27.84 10.92 14.74
N VAL A 31 -27.94 10.10 13.67
CA VAL A 31 -28.79 8.90 13.63
C VAL A 31 -27.97 7.64 13.88
N ASP A 32 -26.85 7.47 13.18
CA ASP A 32 -25.94 6.33 13.34
C ASP A 32 -24.49 6.74 13.12
N PRO A 33 -23.75 7.05 14.19
CA PRO A 33 -22.35 7.47 14.09
C PRO A 33 -21.43 6.42 13.48
N ALA A 34 -21.81 5.14 13.53
CA ALA A 34 -20.98 4.04 13.00
C ALA A 34 -21.15 3.85 11.49
N ALA A 35 -22.34 4.15 10.95
CA ALA A 35 -22.66 3.94 9.54
C ALA A 35 -22.12 5.01 8.58
N THR A 36 -21.62 6.13 9.11
CA THR A 36 -21.27 7.33 8.31
C THR A 36 -19.86 7.32 7.72
N GLY A 37 -19.15 6.20 7.83
CA GLY A 37 -17.72 6.10 7.51
C GLY A 37 -17.33 6.50 6.08
N PHE A 38 -18.24 6.47 5.11
CA PHE A 38 -17.91 6.71 3.71
C PHE A 38 -18.62 7.91 3.06
N LEU A 39 -19.27 8.75 3.83
CA LEU A 39 -20.02 9.90 3.33
C LEU A 39 -19.16 10.95 2.62
N GLY A 40 -17.88 11.01 2.92
CA GLY A 40 -16.94 11.86 2.20
C GLY A 40 -16.53 11.34 0.83
N GLY A 41 -17.01 10.16 0.43
CA GLY A 41 -16.70 9.55 -0.85
C GLY A 41 -17.52 10.13 -2.02
N LEU A 42 -17.00 9.95 -3.23
CA LEU A 42 -17.68 10.35 -4.45
C LEU A 42 -18.84 9.40 -4.86
N GLY A 43 -19.18 8.43 -4.03
CA GLY A 43 -20.21 7.42 -4.33
C GLY A 43 -19.86 6.51 -5.52
N LEU A 44 -18.58 6.40 -5.86
CA LEU A 44 -18.13 5.61 -7.01
C LEU A 44 -18.20 4.11 -6.73
N PRO A 45 -18.50 3.30 -7.75
CA PRO A 45 -18.30 1.85 -7.66
C PRO A 45 -16.87 1.53 -7.20
N VAL A 46 -16.72 0.54 -6.33
CA VAL A 46 -15.46 0.21 -5.66
C VAL A 46 -14.30 0.04 -6.64
N LEU A 47 -14.53 -0.65 -7.77
CA LEU A 47 -13.50 -0.87 -8.78
C LEU A 47 -13.04 0.42 -9.47
N LEU A 48 -13.91 1.43 -9.59
CA LEU A 48 -13.56 2.74 -10.12
C LEU A 48 -12.87 3.61 -9.07
N ALA A 49 -13.08 3.36 -7.79
CA ALA A 49 -12.40 4.08 -6.72
C ALA A 49 -10.87 3.83 -6.73
N TRP A 50 -10.40 2.66 -7.19
CA TRP A 50 -8.97 2.34 -7.26
C TRP A 50 -8.18 3.24 -8.22
N PRO A 51 -8.56 3.35 -9.52
CA PRO A 51 -7.87 4.28 -10.41
C PRO A 51 -8.04 5.76 -9.99
N VAL A 52 -9.18 6.13 -9.39
CA VAL A 52 -9.37 7.49 -8.85
C VAL A 52 -8.43 7.73 -7.67
N GLY A 53 -8.26 6.78 -6.76
CA GLY A 53 -7.26 6.86 -5.69
C GLY A 53 -5.84 7.02 -6.22
N GLY A 54 -5.51 6.31 -7.30
CA GLY A 54 -4.24 6.47 -8.01
C GLY A 54 -4.07 7.87 -8.61
N LEU A 55 -5.11 8.44 -9.22
CA LEU A 55 -5.07 9.80 -9.78
C LEU A 55 -4.94 10.88 -8.69
N LEU A 56 -5.61 10.71 -7.55
CA LEU A 56 -5.45 11.61 -6.41
C LEU A 56 -4.02 11.57 -5.86
N ALA A 57 -3.46 10.38 -5.70
CA ALA A 57 -2.06 10.21 -5.29
C ALA A 57 -1.09 10.83 -6.30
N ALA A 58 -1.34 10.67 -7.61
CA ALA A 58 -0.58 11.32 -8.67
C ALA A 58 -0.64 12.85 -8.58
N GLY A 59 -1.80 13.42 -8.27
CA GLY A 59 -1.99 14.86 -8.09
C GLY A 59 -1.18 15.39 -6.91
N VAL A 60 -1.24 14.72 -5.76
CA VAL A 60 -0.43 15.07 -4.59
C VAL A 60 1.06 14.93 -4.90
N ALA A 61 1.47 13.84 -5.57
CA ALA A 61 2.85 13.63 -5.99
C ALA A 61 3.35 14.70 -6.96
N TRP A 62 2.50 15.20 -7.85
CA TRP A 62 2.87 16.29 -8.74
C TRP A 62 3.21 17.56 -7.96
N VAL A 63 2.41 17.92 -6.94
CA VAL A 63 2.67 19.08 -6.08
C VAL A 63 3.98 18.89 -5.31
N ILE A 64 4.15 17.73 -4.66
CA ILE A 64 5.35 17.39 -3.89
C ILE A 64 6.58 17.36 -4.78
N GLY A 65 6.49 16.70 -5.94
CA GLY A 65 7.59 16.57 -6.87
C GLY A 65 8.06 17.92 -7.41
N LYS A 66 7.14 18.84 -7.72
CA LYS A 66 7.51 20.19 -8.14
C LYS A 66 8.23 21.02 -7.08
N THR A 67 7.99 20.74 -5.82
CA THR A 67 8.63 21.46 -4.70
C THR A 67 9.92 20.79 -4.23
N ALA A 68 9.98 19.46 -4.26
CA ALA A 68 11.05 18.69 -3.64
C ALA A 68 12.12 18.18 -4.63
N LEU A 69 11.77 17.83 -5.88
CA LEU A 69 12.71 17.22 -6.83
C LEU A 69 13.87 18.12 -7.29
N GLY A 70 13.84 19.41 -6.99
CA GLY A 70 14.97 20.31 -7.20
C GLY A 70 16.02 20.29 -6.09
N LEU A 71 15.80 19.55 -5.01
CA LEU A 71 16.74 19.42 -3.89
C LEU A 71 17.81 18.36 -4.19
N ARG A 72 18.98 18.52 -3.57
CA ARG A 72 20.02 17.46 -3.59
C ARG A 72 19.48 16.19 -2.93
N SER A 73 19.98 15.02 -3.34
CA SER A 73 19.47 13.70 -2.93
C SER A 73 19.25 13.53 -1.42
N ASP A 74 20.21 14.00 -0.60
CA ASP A 74 20.13 13.88 0.87
C ASP A 74 18.99 14.74 1.45
N TYR A 75 18.88 15.99 0.96
CA TYR A 75 17.80 16.90 1.36
C TYR A 75 16.45 16.45 0.83
N LEU A 76 16.42 15.82 -0.36
CA LEU A 76 15.20 15.25 -0.94
C LEU A 76 14.65 14.13 -0.04
N ALA A 77 15.52 13.23 0.44
CA ALA A 77 15.12 12.14 1.32
C ALA A 77 14.52 12.67 2.64
N ILE A 78 15.16 13.65 3.27
CA ILE A 78 14.66 14.26 4.52
C ILE A 78 13.34 15.02 4.26
N ALA A 79 13.28 15.81 3.18
CA ALA A 79 12.11 16.59 2.84
C ALA A 79 10.88 15.69 2.55
N THR A 80 11.07 14.60 1.80
CA THR A 80 9.97 13.67 1.49
C THR A 80 9.48 12.91 2.72
N LEU A 81 10.36 12.53 3.66
CA LEU A 81 9.95 11.99 4.95
C LEU A 81 9.15 13.00 5.77
N GLY A 82 9.63 14.25 5.86
CA GLY A 82 8.90 15.31 6.57
C GLY A 82 7.52 15.59 5.95
N ILE A 83 7.43 15.63 4.62
CA ILE A 83 6.15 15.79 3.92
C ILE A 83 5.21 14.61 4.19
N ALA A 84 5.73 13.38 4.18
CA ALA A 84 4.93 12.19 4.48
C ALA A 84 4.35 12.23 5.90
N GLU A 85 5.14 12.66 6.90
CA GLU A 85 4.66 12.83 8.28
C GLU A 85 3.61 13.95 8.41
N ILE A 86 3.78 15.06 7.67
CA ILE A 86 2.78 16.14 7.63
C ILE A 86 1.47 15.63 7.05
N ILE A 87 1.50 14.92 5.91
CA ILE A 87 0.31 14.34 5.30
C ILE A 87 -0.37 13.35 6.27
N LEU A 88 0.41 12.48 6.90
CA LEU A 88 -0.10 11.52 7.87
C LEU A 88 -0.73 12.23 9.08
N ALA A 89 -0.12 13.32 9.58
CA ALA A 89 -0.66 14.12 10.66
C ALA A 89 -2.00 14.78 10.26
N VAL A 90 -2.10 15.31 9.04
CA VAL A 90 -3.37 15.84 8.50
C VAL A 90 -4.42 14.73 8.43
N LEU A 91 -4.10 13.57 7.87
CA LEU A 91 -5.02 12.45 7.77
C LEU A 91 -5.49 11.93 9.14
N LYS A 92 -4.63 11.99 10.17
CA LYS A 92 -4.98 11.54 11.53
C LYS A 92 -5.83 12.53 12.32
N ASN A 93 -5.71 13.82 12.04
CA ASN A 93 -6.31 14.85 12.88
C ASN A 93 -7.48 15.59 12.24
N GLU A 94 -7.59 15.56 10.90
CA GLU A 94 -8.63 16.30 10.18
C GLU A 94 -9.88 15.44 9.95
N ASP A 95 -10.89 15.62 10.77
CA ASP A 95 -12.15 14.87 10.73
C ASP A 95 -12.89 15.01 9.40
N TRP A 96 -12.82 16.20 8.78
CA TRP A 96 -13.51 16.49 7.50
C TRP A 96 -12.94 15.73 6.30
N LEU A 97 -11.71 15.23 6.38
CA LEU A 97 -11.02 14.55 5.28
C LEU A 97 -11.11 13.03 5.40
N THR A 98 -10.83 12.48 6.58
CA THR A 98 -10.69 11.05 6.82
C THR A 98 -11.37 10.56 8.09
N ARG A 99 -12.23 11.37 8.71
CA ARG A 99 -12.77 11.18 10.06
C ARG A 99 -11.70 11.09 11.15
N GLY A 100 -10.45 11.41 10.84
CA GLY A 100 -9.36 11.51 11.81
C GLY A 100 -9.24 10.27 12.70
N VAL A 101 -9.40 10.46 14.00
CA VAL A 101 -9.26 9.41 15.03
C VAL A 101 -10.41 8.38 14.99
N LYS A 102 -11.57 8.74 14.45
CA LYS A 102 -12.78 7.88 14.48
C LYS A 102 -12.73 6.70 13.52
N ASN A 103 -11.76 6.68 12.59
CA ASN A 103 -11.63 5.71 11.50
C ASN A 103 -12.87 5.68 10.56
N VAL A 104 -12.67 5.15 9.36
CA VAL A 104 -13.74 4.91 8.41
C VAL A 104 -13.98 3.40 8.36
N ILE A 105 -15.17 2.97 8.74
CA ILE A 105 -15.56 1.55 8.77
C ILE A 105 -16.75 1.30 7.82
N GLY A 106 -17.00 0.04 7.48
CA GLY A 106 -18.14 -0.34 6.65
C GLY A 106 -17.98 0.05 5.18
N LEU A 107 -16.75 0.09 4.66
CA LEU A 107 -16.49 0.34 3.26
C LEU A 107 -17.09 -0.78 2.39
N PRO A 108 -17.72 -0.43 1.25
CA PRO A 108 -18.28 -1.43 0.35
C PRO A 108 -17.19 -2.34 -0.23
N ARG A 109 -17.52 -3.60 -0.41
CA ARG A 109 -16.63 -4.64 -0.95
C ARG A 109 -17.02 -5.02 -2.36
N PRO A 110 -16.06 -5.31 -3.26
CA PRO A 110 -16.34 -5.81 -4.61
C PRO A 110 -16.69 -7.31 -4.63
N VAL A 111 -16.46 -8.01 -3.51
CA VAL A 111 -16.72 -9.44 -3.33
C VAL A 111 -17.83 -9.58 -2.29
N PRO A 112 -18.76 -10.55 -2.45
CA PRO A 112 -19.84 -10.78 -1.49
C PRO A 112 -19.33 -10.96 -0.07
N TYR A 113 -20.16 -10.60 0.93
CA TYR A 113 -19.81 -10.87 2.32
C TYR A 113 -19.94 -12.36 2.63
N GLU A 114 -19.11 -12.84 3.53
CA GLU A 114 -19.12 -14.24 3.97
C GLU A 114 -20.50 -14.64 4.53
N ILE A 115 -21.16 -13.71 5.23
CA ILE A 115 -22.48 -13.96 5.83
C ILE A 115 -23.59 -14.07 4.79
N ASP A 116 -23.48 -13.33 3.68
CA ASP A 116 -24.47 -13.41 2.59
C ASP A 116 -24.38 -14.79 1.92
N LEU A 117 -23.17 -15.30 1.71
CA LEU A 117 -22.94 -16.63 1.16
C LEU A 117 -23.41 -17.75 2.11
N GLN A 118 -23.24 -17.58 3.42
CA GLN A 118 -23.70 -18.55 4.43
C GLN A 118 -25.24 -18.60 4.53
N ASN A 119 -25.92 -17.51 4.19
CA ASN A 119 -27.37 -17.43 4.17
C ASN A 119 -28.00 -17.85 2.81
N ASP A 120 -27.18 -18.06 1.77
CA ASP A 120 -27.64 -18.53 0.47
C ASP A 120 -27.73 -20.06 0.47
N PRO A 121 -28.97 -20.64 0.38
CA PRO A 121 -29.14 -22.10 0.38
C PRO A 121 -28.37 -22.79 -0.75
N GLY A 122 -28.30 -22.18 -1.94
CA GLY A 122 -27.59 -22.73 -3.08
C GLY A 122 -26.08 -22.85 -2.85
N PHE A 123 -25.50 -21.87 -2.18
CA PHE A 123 -24.09 -21.92 -1.77
C PHE A 123 -23.85 -22.98 -0.70
N VAL A 124 -24.73 -23.08 0.30
CA VAL A 124 -24.64 -24.06 1.38
C VAL A 124 -24.70 -25.50 0.84
N ASP A 125 -25.63 -25.77 -0.07
CA ASP A 125 -25.75 -27.09 -0.72
C ASP A 125 -24.50 -27.43 -1.55
N THR A 126 -23.94 -26.46 -2.26
CA THR A 126 -22.70 -26.65 -3.04
C THR A 126 -21.51 -26.92 -2.11
N ALA A 127 -21.39 -26.20 -1.01
CA ALA A 127 -20.33 -26.40 -0.02
C ALA A 127 -20.42 -27.82 0.63
N ALA A 128 -21.65 -28.23 0.99
CA ALA A 128 -21.90 -29.58 1.51
C ALA A 128 -21.57 -30.68 0.49
N GLY A 129 -21.86 -30.44 -0.80
CA GLY A 129 -21.51 -31.36 -1.89
C GLY A 129 -20.01 -31.58 -2.08
N ILE A 130 -19.19 -30.60 -1.69
CA ILE A 130 -17.71 -30.66 -1.71
C ILE A 130 -17.15 -31.17 -0.37
N GLY A 131 -17.98 -31.35 0.66
CA GLY A 131 -17.58 -31.80 1.99
C GLY A 131 -16.96 -30.68 2.85
N LEU A 132 -17.23 -29.42 2.54
CA LEU A 132 -16.76 -28.27 3.29
C LEU A 132 -17.89 -27.70 4.15
N ASP A 133 -17.53 -27.26 5.35
CA ASP A 133 -18.42 -26.47 6.19
C ASP A 133 -18.70 -25.11 5.55
N PRO A 134 -19.97 -24.63 5.55
CA PRO A 134 -20.36 -23.36 4.90
C PRO A 134 -19.55 -22.14 5.33
N THR A 135 -19.12 -22.07 6.60
CA THR A 135 -18.27 -20.98 7.12
C THR A 135 -16.86 -21.02 6.53
N THR A 136 -16.28 -22.21 6.42
CA THR A 136 -14.97 -22.41 5.79
C THR A 136 -15.04 -22.16 4.29
N ALA A 137 -16.07 -22.67 3.62
CA ALA A 137 -16.28 -22.51 2.19
C ALA A 137 -16.46 -21.04 1.81
N SER A 138 -17.28 -20.27 2.54
CA SER A 138 -17.48 -18.84 2.30
C SER A 138 -16.20 -18.03 2.48
N THR A 139 -15.41 -18.34 3.54
CA THR A 139 -14.11 -17.69 3.78
C THR A 139 -13.13 -17.97 2.64
N ILE A 140 -13.04 -19.21 2.17
CA ILE A 140 -12.18 -19.58 1.04
C ILE A 140 -12.63 -18.87 -0.24
N TYR A 141 -13.94 -18.88 -0.53
CA TYR A 141 -14.50 -18.24 -1.70
C TYR A 141 -14.19 -16.74 -1.76
N VAL A 142 -14.41 -16.02 -0.67
CA VAL A 142 -14.12 -14.58 -0.56
C VAL A 142 -12.62 -14.29 -0.73
N LYS A 143 -11.76 -15.06 -0.06
CA LYS A 143 -10.29 -14.92 -0.19
C LYS A 143 -9.81 -15.20 -1.61
N LEU A 144 -10.35 -16.22 -2.26
CA LEU A 144 -10.04 -16.52 -3.67
C LEU A 144 -10.55 -15.40 -4.58
N GLY A 145 -11.75 -14.88 -4.36
CA GLY A 145 -12.30 -13.76 -5.11
C GLY A 145 -11.38 -12.54 -5.08
N TYR A 146 -10.93 -12.13 -3.89
CA TYR A 146 -9.94 -11.05 -3.75
C TYR A 146 -8.61 -11.38 -4.41
N SER A 147 -8.12 -12.61 -4.25
CA SER A 147 -6.85 -13.04 -4.83
C SER A 147 -6.87 -12.96 -6.36
N VAL A 148 -7.95 -13.44 -6.99
CA VAL A 148 -8.13 -13.36 -8.44
C VAL A 148 -8.23 -11.90 -8.89
N LEU A 149 -9.01 -11.08 -8.20
CA LEU A 149 -9.19 -9.68 -8.52
C LEU A 149 -7.86 -8.91 -8.47
N PHE A 150 -7.10 -9.11 -7.40
CA PHE A 150 -5.78 -8.46 -7.23
C PHE A 150 -4.74 -9.02 -8.22
N ALA A 151 -4.79 -10.31 -8.55
CA ALA A 151 -3.95 -10.90 -9.57
C ALA A 151 -4.23 -10.30 -10.95
N VAL A 152 -5.50 -10.08 -11.30
CA VAL A 152 -5.86 -9.40 -12.56
C VAL A 152 -5.28 -7.99 -12.61
N VAL A 153 -5.43 -7.20 -11.55
CA VAL A 153 -4.85 -5.84 -11.49
C VAL A 153 -3.33 -5.91 -11.59
N LEU A 154 -2.67 -6.82 -10.87
CA LEU A 154 -1.23 -7.01 -10.94
C LEU A 154 -0.76 -7.35 -12.37
N VAL A 155 -1.43 -8.28 -13.04
CA VAL A 155 -1.11 -8.66 -14.44
C VAL A 155 -1.28 -7.47 -15.37
N VAL A 156 -2.37 -6.71 -15.24
CA VAL A 156 -2.59 -5.48 -16.03
C VAL A 156 -1.44 -4.49 -15.80
N LEU A 157 -1.06 -4.24 -14.55
CA LEU A 157 0.04 -3.33 -14.23
C LEU A 157 1.38 -3.84 -14.76
N LEU A 158 1.65 -5.15 -14.69
CA LEU A 158 2.87 -5.75 -15.26
C LEU A 158 2.92 -5.58 -16.77
N VAL A 159 1.81 -5.80 -17.47
CA VAL A 159 1.72 -5.60 -18.93
C VAL A 159 1.96 -4.15 -19.28
N LEU A 160 1.32 -3.21 -18.57
CA LEU A 160 1.52 -1.77 -18.80
C LEU A 160 2.97 -1.35 -18.52
N ALA A 161 3.56 -1.84 -17.44
CA ALA A 161 4.97 -1.58 -17.12
C ALA A 161 5.90 -2.11 -18.22
N GLN A 162 5.66 -3.33 -18.69
CA GLN A 162 6.46 -3.93 -19.77
C GLN A 162 6.34 -3.14 -21.09
N LEU A 163 5.12 -2.70 -21.44
CA LEU A 163 4.91 -1.85 -22.61
C LEU A 163 5.61 -0.49 -22.45
N ALA A 164 5.53 0.12 -21.28
CA ALA A 164 6.21 1.37 -20.98
C ALA A 164 7.74 1.23 -21.07
N LEU A 165 8.31 0.17 -20.48
CA LEU A 165 9.75 -0.09 -20.51
C LEU A 165 10.29 -0.37 -21.92
N ASN A 166 9.51 -1.00 -22.78
CA ASN A 166 9.89 -1.30 -24.17
C ASN A 166 9.68 -0.12 -25.13
N SER A 167 8.98 0.93 -24.68
CA SER A 167 8.71 2.13 -25.46
C SER A 167 9.95 3.04 -25.61
N PRO A 168 9.92 4.05 -26.50
CA PRO A 168 10.95 5.09 -26.55
C PRO A 168 11.15 5.83 -25.22
N TRP A 169 10.06 5.99 -24.46
CA TRP A 169 10.08 6.57 -23.11
C TRP A 169 10.91 5.72 -22.14
N GLY A 170 10.70 4.41 -22.12
CA GLY A 170 11.47 3.50 -21.26
C GLY A 170 12.96 3.45 -21.59
N ARG A 171 13.31 3.51 -22.90
CA ARG A 171 14.73 3.61 -23.31
C ARG A 171 15.38 4.91 -22.81
N MET A 172 14.65 6.02 -22.92
CA MET A 172 15.12 7.30 -22.41
C MET A 172 15.31 7.27 -20.87
N MET A 173 14.37 6.65 -20.12
CA MET A 173 14.48 6.51 -18.67
C MET A 173 15.70 5.69 -18.26
N ARG A 174 16.02 4.61 -18.98
CA ARG A 174 17.25 3.84 -18.75
C ARG A 174 18.49 4.67 -19.03
N ALA A 175 18.52 5.46 -20.10
CA ALA A 175 19.64 6.34 -20.39
C ALA A 175 19.86 7.40 -19.28
N VAL A 176 18.79 7.99 -18.73
CA VAL A 176 18.87 8.91 -17.59
C VAL A 176 19.39 8.19 -16.36
N ARG A 177 18.91 6.97 -16.06
CA ARG A 177 19.38 6.16 -14.92
C ARG A 177 20.86 5.82 -15.02
N ASP A 178 21.33 5.46 -16.23
CA ASP A 178 22.70 4.99 -16.45
C ASP A 178 23.70 6.15 -16.39
N ASN A 179 23.36 7.32 -16.94
CA ASN A 179 24.17 8.52 -16.84
C ASN A 179 23.31 9.78 -17.02
N GLU A 180 23.01 10.42 -15.90
CA GLU A 180 22.18 11.62 -15.83
C GLU A 180 22.83 12.82 -16.56
N GLU A 181 24.13 13.05 -16.32
CA GLU A 181 24.87 14.17 -16.93
C GLU A 181 24.97 14.03 -18.45
N ALA A 182 25.20 12.82 -18.94
CA ALA A 182 25.23 12.57 -20.38
C ALA A 182 23.85 12.77 -21.03
N ALA A 183 22.77 12.35 -20.35
CA ALA A 183 21.41 12.56 -20.84
C ALA A 183 21.06 14.06 -20.88
N GLU A 184 21.47 14.84 -19.90
CA GLU A 184 21.28 16.29 -19.84
C GLU A 184 22.08 16.97 -20.95
N ALA A 185 23.34 16.59 -21.17
CA ALA A 185 24.18 17.09 -22.25
C ALA A 185 23.58 16.83 -23.64
N MET A 186 22.82 15.74 -23.78
CA MET A 186 22.05 15.43 -25.01
C MET A 186 20.70 16.17 -25.09
N GLY A 187 20.49 17.19 -24.24
CA GLY A 187 19.31 18.05 -24.26
C GLY A 187 18.04 17.44 -23.66
N LYS A 188 18.16 16.42 -22.80
CA LYS A 188 17.02 15.85 -22.11
C LYS A 188 16.73 16.61 -20.81
N ASP A 189 15.48 16.94 -20.57
CA ASP A 189 15.03 17.51 -19.30
C ASP A 189 14.91 16.38 -18.26
N VAL A 190 15.98 16.16 -17.51
CA VAL A 190 16.11 15.09 -16.51
C VAL A 190 15.15 15.31 -15.36
N THR A 191 15.01 16.55 -14.87
CA THR A 191 14.09 16.89 -13.78
C THR A 191 12.65 16.58 -14.12
N ALA A 192 12.22 16.92 -15.34
CA ALA A 192 10.87 16.58 -15.80
C ALA A 192 10.65 15.06 -15.89
N ARG A 193 11.69 14.28 -16.21
CA ARG A 193 11.63 12.80 -16.25
C ARG A 193 11.54 12.21 -14.85
N HIS A 194 12.32 12.69 -13.90
CA HIS A 194 12.21 12.30 -12.50
C HIS A 194 10.81 12.59 -11.96
N LEU A 195 10.23 13.76 -12.27
CA LEU A 195 8.87 14.09 -11.90
C LEU A 195 7.84 13.11 -12.48
N GLN A 196 7.99 12.71 -13.74
CA GLN A 196 7.09 11.73 -14.38
C GLN A 196 7.13 10.36 -13.67
N ILE A 197 8.33 9.86 -13.36
CA ILE A 197 8.50 8.59 -12.64
C ILE A 197 7.90 8.69 -11.24
N PHE A 198 8.15 9.79 -10.54
CA PHE A 198 7.63 10.03 -9.20
C PHE A 198 6.10 10.04 -9.17
N ILE A 199 5.46 10.73 -10.10
CA ILE A 199 4.01 10.77 -10.25
C ILE A 199 3.45 9.38 -10.58
N LEU A 200 4.07 8.67 -11.54
CA LEU A 200 3.63 7.33 -11.96
C LEU A 200 3.74 6.32 -10.80
N GLY A 201 4.88 6.31 -10.11
CA GLY A 201 5.08 5.44 -8.94
C GLY A 201 4.09 5.73 -7.83
N SER A 202 3.83 7.01 -7.54
CA SER A 202 2.84 7.41 -6.54
C SER A 202 1.41 7.04 -6.94
N ALA A 203 1.07 7.12 -8.23
CA ALA A 203 -0.22 6.64 -8.74
C ALA A 203 -0.42 5.14 -8.48
N LEU A 204 0.61 4.33 -8.74
CA LEU A 204 0.57 2.89 -8.48
C LEU A 204 0.44 2.59 -6.98
N CYS A 205 1.16 3.33 -6.13
CA CYS A 205 1.00 3.24 -4.68
C CYS A 205 -0.42 3.63 -4.23
N GLY A 206 -1.03 4.65 -4.85
CA GLY A 206 -2.41 5.06 -4.58
C GLY A 206 -3.43 3.97 -4.93
N ILE A 207 -3.26 3.30 -6.08
CA ILE A 207 -4.08 2.15 -6.46
C ILE A 207 -3.93 1.03 -5.44
N ALA A 208 -2.70 0.66 -5.08
CA ALA A 208 -2.43 -0.38 -4.11
C ALA A 208 -3.02 -0.07 -2.71
N GLY A 209 -2.93 1.19 -2.27
CA GLY A 209 -3.54 1.66 -1.03
C GLY A 209 -5.07 1.56 -1.05
N ALA A 210 -5.71 1.94 -2.16
CA ALA A 210 -7.16 1.80 -2.32
C ALA A 210 -7.60 0.33 -2.33
N MET A 211 -6.83 -0.57 -2.97
CA MET A 211 -7.06 -2.01 -2.93
C MET A 211 -6.94 -2.57 -1.51
N MET A 212 -5.91 -2.15 -0.76
CA MET A 212 -5.69 -2.57 0.63
C MET A 212 -6.84 -2.10 1.53
N THR A 213 -7.26 -0.85 1.43
CA THR A 213 -8.39 -0.29 2.18
C THR A 213 -9.69 -1.05 1.87
N THR A 214 -9.89 -1.45 0.61
CA THR A 214 -11.05 -2.25 0.19
C THR A 214 -11.01 -3.67 0.77
N LEU A 215 -9.82 -4.28 0.84
CA LEU A 215 -9.63 -5.60 1.44
C LEU A 215 -9.91 -5.58 2.95
N ASP A 216 -9.39 -4.57 3.65
CA ASP A 216 -9.59 -4.40 5.08
C ASP A 216 -11.03 -3.98 5.43
N GLY A 217 -11.78 -3.42 4.46
CA GLY A 217 -13.13 -2.88 4.64
C GLY A 217 -13.19 -1.67 5.57
N GLN A 218 -12.03 -1.10 5.87
CA GLN A 218 -11.88 0.06 6.76
C GLN A 218 -10.64 0.89 6.42
N LEU A 219 -10.68 2.18 6.75
CA LEU A 219 -9.53 3.07 6.70
C LEU A 219 -9.18 3.49 8.12
N THR A 220 -8.00 3.09 8.58
CA THR A 220 -7.46 3.47 9.88
C THR A 220 -6.13 4.19 9.66
N PRO A 221 -6.10 5.53 9.66
CA PRO A 221 -4.88 6.30 9.37
C PRO A 221 -3.70 5.97 10.30
N SER A 222 -3.98 5.58 11.55
CA SER A 222 -2.95 5.20 12.52
C SER A 222 -2.23 3.88 12.19
N SER A 223 -2.81 3.02 11.37
CA SER A 223 -2.20 1.75 10.93
C SER A 223 -1.09 1.96 9.91
N TYR A 224 -1.09 3.09 9.20
CA TYR A 224 -0.08 3.39 8.19
C TYR A 224 1.15 4.03 8.85
N GLN A 225 2.22 3.24 8.93
CA GLN A 225 3.52 3.69 9.46
C GLN A 225 4.50 3.80 8.29
N PRO A 226 4.81 5.02 7.79
CA PRO A 226 5.60 5.22 6.57
C PRO A 226 6.96 4.51 6.62
N LEU A 227 7.67 4.65 7.73
CA LEU A 227 9.00 4.07 7.89
C LEU A 227 8.99 2.53 7.78
N ARG A 228 8.02 1.87 8.41
CA ARG A 228 7.87 0.40 8.40
C ARG A 228 7.55 -0.11 7.00
N TYR A 229 6.57 0.49 6.32
CA TYR A 229 6.17 0.08 4.97
C TYR A 229 7.27 0.37 3.95
N THR A 230 7.91 1.52 4.02
CA THR A 230 9.02 1.88 3.13
C THR A 230 10.18 0.89 3.25
N PHE A 231 10.57 0.56 4.49
CA PHE A 231 11.63 -0.41 4.73
C PHE A 231 11.28 -1.79 4.16
N LEU A 232 10.05 -2.26 4.39
CA LEU A 232 9.60 -3.56 3.90
C LEU A 232 9.62 -3.62 2.37
N ILE A 233 9.13 -2.57 1.70
CA ILE A 233 9.13 -2.48 0.22
C ILE A 233 10.57 -2.47 -0.31
N TRP A 234 11.50 -1.76 0.34
CA TRP A 234 12.90 -1.78 -0.07
C TRP A 234 13.50 -3.18 0.01
N VAL A 235 13.24 -3.90 1.11
CA VAL A 235 13.69 -5.29 1.24
C VAL A 235 13.11 -6.16 0.13
N MET A 236 11.81 -6.03 -0.19
CA MET A 236 11.15 -6.74 -1.28
C MET A 236 11.86 -6.51 -2.63
N VAL A 237 12.14 -5.25 -2.96
CA VAL A 237 12.76 -4.88 -4.25
C VAL A 237 14.23 -5.31 -4.31
N ILE A 238 14.99 -5.13 -3.23
CA ILE A 238 16.41 -5.52 -3.17
C ILE A 238 16.55 -7.04 -3.26
N VAL A 239 15.76 -7.78 -2.48
CA VAL A 239 15.78 -9.24 -2.49
C VAL A 239 15.31 -9.79 -3.83
N GLY A 240 14.26 -9.23 -4.40
CA GLY A 240 13.74 -9.66 -5.70
C GLY A 240 14.68 -9.38 -6.86
N GLY A 241 15.38 -8.27 -6.83
CA GLY A 241 16.29 -7.77 -7.86
C GLY A 241 15.85 -6.43 -8.41
N SER A 242 16.58 -5.38 -8.02
CA SER A 242 16.34 -4.02 -8.52
C SER A 242 16.58 -3.94 -10.03
N GLY A 243 15.65 -3.35 -10.77
CA GLY A 243 15.73 -3.24 -12.24
C GLY A 243 14.97 -4.34 -13.00
N ASN A 244 14.51 -5.40 -12.34
CA ASN A 244 13.69 -6.43 -12.95
C ASN A 244 12.25 -6.38 -12.40
N THR A 245 11.27 -6.15 -13.28
CA THR A 245 9.85 -6.06 -12.89
C THR A 245 9.34 -7.36 -12.27
N LEU A 246 9.71 -8.52 -12.81
CA LEU A 246 9.36 -9.82 -12.24
C LEU A 246 10.11 -10.09 -10.94
N GLY A 247 11.33 -9.56 -10.80
CA GLY A 247 12.08 -9.59 -9.55
C GLY A 247 11.33 -8.90 -8.42
N ALA A 248 10.81 -7.70 -8.68
CA ALA A 248 10.01 -6.96 -7.68
C ALA A 248 8.77 -7.76 -7.24
N VAL A 249 8.08 -8.43 -8.16
CA VAL A 249 6.92 -9.30 -7.83
C VAL A 249 7.36 -10.51 -7.00
N LEU A 250 8.41 -11.21 -7.41
CA LEU A 250 8.94 -12.35 -6.67
C LEU A 250 9.36 -11.95 -5.26
N GLY A 251 10.10 -10.84 -5.14
CA GLY A 251 10.51 -10.30 -3.84
C GLY A 251 9.33 -9.92 -2.97
N GLY A 252 8.29 -9.32 -3.54
CA GLY A 252 7.05 -9.00 -2.84
C GLY A 252 6.39 -10.24 -2.24
N PHE A 253 6.17 -11.29 -3.02
CA PHE A 253 5.57 -12.53 -2.54
C PHE A 253 6.46 -13.24 -1.51
N LEU A 254 7.77 -13.35 -1.78
CA LEU A 254 8.69 -14.06 -0.91
C LEU A 254 8.83 -13.37 0.46
N ILE A 255 9.05 -12.05 0.46
CA ILE A 255 9.23 -11.31 1.71
C ILE A 255 7.92 -11.23 2.49
N TRP A 256 6.76 -11.07 1.81
CA TRP A 256 5.48 -11.09 2.49
C TRP A 256 5.17 -12.47 3.10
N PHE A 257 5.46 -13.55 2.38
CA PHE A 257 5.35 -14.91 2.91
C PHE A 257 6.21 -15.08 4.16
N LEU A 258 7.48 -14.71 4.10
CA LEU A 258 8.37 -14.76 5.25
C LEU A 258 7.88 -13.90 6.41
N TRP A 259 7.42 -12.67 6.11
CA TRP A 259 6.86 -11.77 7.13
C TRP A 259 5.71 -12.39 7.91
N VAL A 260 4.84 -13.13 7.23
CA VAL A 260 3.71 -13.83 7.86
C VAL A 260 4.18 -15.06 8.64
N GLN A 261 5.14 -15.82 8.09
CA GLN A 261 5.56 -17.09 8.67
C GLN A 261 6.58 -16.96 9.82
N VAL A 262 7.30 -15.86 9.91
CA VAL A 262 8.33 -15.67 10.96
C VAL A 262 7.73 -15.74 12.36
N GLU A 263 6.55 -15.21 12.58
CA GLU A 263 5.94 -15.23 13.91
C GLU A 263 5.49 -16.64 14.35
N PRO A 264 4.71 -17.42 13.58
CA PRO A 264 4.40 -18.80 13.92
C PRO A 264 5.65 -19.68 14.10
N MET A 265 6.63 -19.52 13.20
CA MET A 265 7.92 -20.25 13.31
C MET A 265 8.67 -19.83 14.57
N GLY A 266 8.68 -18.55 14.91
CA GLY A 266 9.29 -18.04 16.13
C GLY A 266 8.61 -18.57 17.38
N GLN A 267 7.29 -18.61 17.40
CA GLN A 267 6.53 -19.21 18.52
C GLN A 267 6.85 -20.69 18.68
N TRP A 268 6.87 -21.45 17.59
CA TRP A 268 7.24 -22.86 17.62
C TRP A 268 8.68 -23.06 18.12
N LEU A 269 9.63 -22.30 17.60
CA LEU A 269 11.04 -22.37 17.97
C LEU A 269 11.24 -22.03 19.46
N MET A 270 10.67 -20.90 19.92
CA MET A 270 10.78 -20.49 21.33
C MET A 270 10.04 -21.45 22.24
N GLY A 271 8.90 -22.00 21.81
CA GLY A 271 8.19 -23.08 22.52
C GLY A 271 9.06 -24.30 22.68
N ALA A 272 9.77 -24.78 21.64
CA ALA A 272 10.68 -25.90 21.70
C ALA A 272 11.87 -25.63 22.63
N ILE A 273 12.50 -24.46 22.55
CA ILE A 273 13.63 -24.08 23.42
C ILE A 273 13.21 -24.00 24.89
N THR A 274 12.00 -23.52 25.14
CA THR A 274 11.49 -23.34 26.52
C THR A 274 10.72 -24.54 27.07
N ALA A 275 10.58 -25.62 26.30
CA ALA A 275 9.82 -26.80 26.70
C ALA A 275 10.31 -27.46 28.03
N GLY A 276 11.60 -27.33 28.32
CA GLY A 276 12.21 -27.86 29.58
C GLY A 276 12.25 -26.85 30.72
N MET A 277 11.71 -25.62 30.53
CA MET A 277 11.75 -24.59 31.57
C MET A 277 10.48 -24.61 32.42
N ALA A 278 10.64 -24.34 33.73
CA ALA A 278 9.52 -24.25 34.67
C ALA A 278 8.52 -23.18 34.22
N ASP A 279 7.22 -23.47 34.36
CA ASP A 279 6.15 -22.52 34.15
C ASP A 279 6.24 -21.44 35.19
N GLY A 280 6.36 -20.18 34.73
CA GLY A 280 6.60 -19.00 35.59
C GLY A 280 8.04 -18.48 35.60
N SER A 281 8.97 -19.13 34.90
CA SER A 281 10.32 -18.58 34.70
C SER A 281 10.28 -17.25 33.92
N ALA A 282 10.92 -16.20 34.49
CA ALA A 282 11.04 -14.90 33.84
C ALA A 282 11.71 -15.00 32.47
N LEU A 283 12.67 -15.93 32.30
CA LEU A 283 13.35 -16.17 31.03
C LEU A 283 12.39 -16.76 29.99
N LYS A 284 11.52 -17.71 30.37
CA LYS A 284 10.49 -18.28 29.47
C LYS A 284 9.53 -17.19 29.00
N ALA A 285 9.02 -16.39 29.90
CA ALA A 285 8.11 -15.28 29.58
C ALA A 285 8.78 -14.24 28.64
N HIS A 286 10.05 -13.91 28.91
CA HIS A 286 10.81 -12.99 28.04
C HIS A 286 11.05 -13.56 26.64
N LEU A 287 11.45 -14.81 26.50
CA LEU A 287 11.69 -15.43 25.21
C LEU A 287 10.42 -15.54 24.37
N LEU A 288 9.30 -15.93 24.96
CA LEU A 288 8.02 -15.98 24.28
C LEU A 288 7.50 -14.58 23.91
N GLY A 289 7.67 -13.59 24.78
CA GLY A 289 7.32 -12.18 24.49
C GLY A 289 8.18 -11.56 23.40
N SER A 290 9.42 -12.03 23.22
CA SER A 290 10.37 -11.50 22.21
C SER A 290 10.06 -11.97 20.78
N VAL A 291 9.16 -12.93 20.59
CA VAL A 291 8.80 -13.45 19.25
C VAL A 291 8.30 -12.35 18.33
N GLN A 292 7.60 -11.34 18.85
CA GLN A 292 7.10 -10.19 18.06
C GLN A 292 8.23 -9.41 17.39
N HIS A 293 9.41 -9.34 17.99
CA HIS A 293 10.57 -8.65 17.44
C HIS A 293 11.34 -9.48 16.40
N MET A 294 11.08 -10.78 16.32
CA MET A 294 11.75 -11.65 15.35
C MET A 294 11.47 -11.26 13.90
N ARG A 295 10.34 -10.65 13.60
CA ARG A 295 10.03 -10.17 12.25
C ARG A 295 11.05 -9.17 11.75
N LEU A 296 11.34 -8.12 12.53
CA LEU A 296 12.30 -7.09 12.15
C LEU A 296 13.73 -7.63 12.10
N LEU A 297 14.11 -8.46 13.07
CA LEU A 297 15.41 -9.11 13.09
C LEU A 297 15.62 -9.98 11.86
N THR A 298 14.65 -10.83 11.54
CA THR A 298 14.71 -11.73 10.36
C THR A 298 14.82 -10.93 9.07
N MET A 299 14.04 -9.84 8.92
CA MET A 299 14.13 -8.98 7.73
C MET A 299 15.51 -8.32 7.62
N GLY A 300 16.09 -7.86 8.72
CA GLY A 300 17.45 -7.32 8.74
C GLY A 300 18.50 -8.35 8.35
N VAL A 301 18.40 -9.56 8.89
CA VAL A 301 19.29 -10.68 8.54
C VAL A 301 19.17 -11.06 7.08
N ILE A 302 17.94 -11.20 6.56
CA ILE A 302 17.70 -11.49 5.13
C ILE A 302 18.34 -10.42 4.25
N LEU A 303 18.14 -9.15 4.57
CA LEU A 303 18.75 -8.05 3.83
C LEU A 303 20.28 -8.14 3.82
N LEU A 304 20.90 -8.39 4.97
CA LEU A 304 22.36 -8.55 5.07
C LEU A 304 22.85 -9.75 4.25
N LEU A 305 22.17 -10.89 4.33
CA LEU A 305 22.53 -12.08 3.56
C LEU A 305 22.41 -11.85 2.06
N VAL A 306 21.32 -11.20 1.61
CA VAL A 306 21.13 -10.90 0.18
C VAL A 306 22.17 -9.91 -0.31
N LEU A 307 22.45 -8.84 0.42
CA LEU A 307 23.50 -7.87 0.03
C LEU A 307 24.89 -8.50 0.01
N ARG A 308 25.15 -9.50 0.87
CA ARG A 308 26.44 -10.19 0.93
C ARG A 308 26.62 -11.25 -0.17
N PHE A 309 25.59 -12.05 -0.44
CA PHE A 309 25.70 -13.25 -1.29
C PHE A 309 25.02 -13.08 -2.66
N ALA A 310 24.01 -12.23 -2.77
CA ALA A 310 23.27 -11.96 -4.00
C ALA A 310 23.01 -10.44 -4.18
N PRO A 311 24.06 -9.60 -4.32
CA PRO A 311 23.90 -8.14 -4.34
C PRO A 311 23.05 -7.62 -5.51
N ARG A 312 22.86 -8.42 -6.55
CA ARG A 312 21.96 -8.11 -7.68
C ARG A 312 20.53 -8.63 -7.49
N GLY A 313 20.21 -9.18 -6.31
CA GLY A 313 18.93 -9.83 -6.02
C GLY A 313 18.80 -11.22 -6.65
N LEU A 314 17.62 -11.84 -6.46
CA LEU A 314 17.33 -13.20 -6.95
C LEU A 314 17.14 -13.25 -8.47
N LEU A 315 16.53 -12.21 -9.05
CA LEU A 315 16.32 -12.06 -10.49
C LEU A 315 17.00 -10.79 -10.98
N PRO A 316 18.30 -10.83 -11.31
CA PRO A 316 19.04 -9.66 -11.78
C PRO A 316 18.48 -9.11 -13.10
N GLU A 317 18.69 -7.83 -13.34
CA GLU A 317 18.42 -7.21 -14.64
C GLU A 317 19.28 -7.88 -15.73
N ARG A 318 18.65 -8.17 -16.88
CA ARG A 318 19.32 -8.75 -18.07
C ARG A 318 19.66 -7.67 -19.08
#